data_592cb07d32c5c5899d8c3243f5c925f5
#
_entry.id   592cb07d32c5c5899d8c3243f5c925f5
#
_cell.length_a   1.000
_cell.length_b   1.000
_cell.length_c   1.000
_cell.angle_alpha   90.00
_cell.angle_beta   90.00
_cell.angle_gamma   90.00
#
_symmetry.space_group_name_H-M   'P 1'
#
loop_
_entity.id
_entity.type
_entity.pdbx_description
1 polymer ?
#
loop_
_entity_poly.entity_id
_entity_poly.type
_entity_poly.pdbx_seq_one_letter_code
_entity_poly.pdbx_strand_id
1 'polypeptide(L)'
;MSHTIFNVIGVIWALIFFKPFLALVGKNIEIMGLPDPAAPGFIVTSAEGAASTSALYGLSMLHTLFNTFNTLILIWFTGLIAKIVTKLVREKENKKDKPFRLKYIEAGRLATPELSTEQAFKEIIHIAHISRNGLGYARAAINESNPEKFEELRGKLVKYEEISDRIEYEIATFLNAVSSEEISARTSMKIKSMYKIIGELESLGDSGESISRILSRRNVHNKTFDGETIKKLNAMIDLVDNAYRVMIANLTLAFDGKLEEISNAYAAEDRINNLRNNLRDEEIESIESDRKNYQTSVYYMDIVSQLETMGDFLINISQTLYKTNTRIS
;
A
#
# COMPACT_ATOMS: atom_id res chain seq x y z
N MET A 1 4.67 15.02 -15.24
CA MET A 1 3.82 15.45 -16.39
C MET A 1 2.94 16.66 -16.09
N SER A 2 2.24 16.76 -14.98
CA SER A 2 1.39 17.94 -14.65
C SER A 2 2.18 19.26 -14.70
N HIS A 3 3.37 19.31 -14.07
CA HIS A 3 4.25 20.48 -14.08
C HIS A 3 4.71 20.89 -15.49
N THR A 4 4.94 19.91 -16.37
CA THR A 4 5.35 20.17 -17.76
C THR A 4 4.21 20.82 -18.55
N ILE A 5 2.98 20.31 -18.41
CA ILE A 5 1.78 20.85 -19.06
C ILE A 5 1.50 22.26 -18.55
N PHE A 6 1.61 22.50 -17.24
CA PHE A 6 1.49 23.80 -16.62
C PHE A 6 2.45 24.83 -17.25
N ASN A 7 3.73 24.49 -17.37
CA ASN A 7 4.74 25.36 -17.95
C ASN A 7 4.54 25.58 -19.46
N VAL A 8 4.16 24.55 -20.22
CA VAL A 8 3.90 24.68 -21.66
C VAL A 8 2.73 25.62 -21.92
N ILE A 9 1.62 25.49 -21.18
CA ILE A 9 0.49 26.41 -21.31
C ILE A 9 0.90 27.83 -20.92
N GLY A 10 1.68 27.98 -19.84
CA GLY A 10 2.23 29.26 -19.42
C GLY A 10 3.05 29.96 -20.51
N VAL A 11 3.94 29.24 -21.17
CA VAL A 11 4.75 29.75 -22.26
C VAL A 11 3.87 30.15 -23.46
N ILE A 12 2.87 29.35 -23.82
CA ILE A 12 1.99 29.63 -24.96
C ILE A 12 1.25 30.95 -24.77
N TRP A 13 0.58 31.15 -23.64
CA TRP A 13 -0.14 32.43 -23.42
C TRP A 13 0.83 33.61 -23.32
N ALA A 14 2.01 33.44 -22.72
CA ALA A 14 3.01 34.49 -22.61
C ALA A 14 3.55 34.91 -23.98
N LEU A 15 3.70 33.98 -24.93
CA LEU A 15 4.08 34.32 -26.32
C LEU A 15 2.97 35.05 -27.05
N ILE A 16 1.70 34.69 -26.86
CA ILE A 16 0.56 35.37 -27.49
C ILE A 16 0.43 36.82 -27.00
N PHE A 17 0.62 37.04 -25.71
CA PHE A 17 0.52 38.35 -25.06
C PHE A 17 1.86 39.00 -24.79
N PHE A 18 2.92 38.62 -25.49
CA PHE A 18 4.31 39.04 -25.19
C PHE A 18 4.48 40.56 -25.20
N LYS A 19 4.01 41.24 -26.25
CA LYS A 19 4.12 42.71 -26.38
C LYS A 19 3.38 43.48 -25.27
N PRO A 20 2.08 43.22 -24.99
CA PRO A 20 1.40 43.92 -23.90
C PRO A 20 2.01 43.56 -22.52
N PHE A 21 2.53 42.35 -22.37
CA PHE A 21 3.17 41.95 -21.14
C PHE A 21 4.51 42.69 -20.89
N LEU A 22 5.34 42.84 -21.93
CA LEU A 22 6.56 43.67 -21.86
C LEU A 22 6.25 45.14 -21.56
N ALA A 23 5.19 45.69 -22.19
CA ALA A 23 4.77 47.07 -21.92
C ALA A 23 4.33 47.28 -20.45
N LEU A 24 3.69 46.25 -19.86
CA LEU A 24 3.30 46.25 -18.46
C LEU A 24 4.56 46.27 -17.56
N VAL A 25 5.58 45.43 -17.86
CA VAL A 25 6.85 45.41 -17.14
C VAL A 25 7.57 46.78 -17.24
N GLY A 26 7.72 47.31 -18.46
CA GLY A 26 8.36 48.58 -18.71
C GLY A 26 7.69 49.74 -17.93
N LYS A 27 6.39 49.85 -17.96
CA LYS A 27 5.63 50.83 -17.20
C LYS A 27 5.85 50.75 -15.69
N ASN A 28 5.93 49.53 -15.13
CA ASN A 28 6.20 49.37 -13.72
C ASN A 28 7.66 49.80 -13.35
N ILE A 29 8.60 49.56 -14.25
CA ILE A 29 9.99 49.99 -14.08
C ILE A 29 10.10 51.53 -14.15
N GLU A 30 9.36 52.18 -15.07
CA GLU A 30 9.26 53.64 -15.13
C GLU A 30 8.65 54.26 -13.87
N ILE A 31 7.63 53.66 -13.29
CA ILE A 31 7.08 54.10 -11.97
C ILE A 31 8.11 54.04 -10.86
N MET A 32 9.10 53.12 -10.95
CA MET A 32 10.22 53.04 -10.00
C MET A 32 11.33 54.10 -10.27
N GLY A 33 11.13 54.97 -11.27
CA GLY A 33 12.10 56.00 -11.65
C GLY A 33 13.29 55.51 -12.48
N LEU A 34 13.17 54.34 -13.08
CA LEU A 34 14.19 53.70 -13.92
C LEU A 34 13.79 53.73 -15.39
N PRO A 35 14.73 53.75 -16.35
CA PRO A 35 14.41 53.72 -17.77
C PRO A 35 13.75 52.39 -18.17
N ASP A 36 12.78 52.42 -19.11
CA ASP A 36 12.10 51.21 -19.59
C ASP A 36 13.10 50.26 -20.29
N PRO A 37 13.34 49.04 -19.78
CA PRO A 37 14.24 48.08 -20.39
C PRO A 37 13.68 47.45 -21.67
N ALA A 38 12.37 47.62 -21.97
CA ALA A 38 11.75 47.16 -23.19
C ALA A 38 11.60 48.25 -24.27
N ALA A 39 12.07 49.49 -23.99
CA ALA A 39 12.01 50.61 -24.93
C ALA A 39 12.91 50.39 -26.14
N PRO A 40 12.49 50.82 -27.35
CA PRO A 40 13.34 50.78 -28.53
C PRO A 40 14.65 51.58 -28.30
N GLY A 41 15.80 50.94 -28.53
CA GLY A 41 17.11 51.60 -28.35
C GLY A 41 17.66 51.53 -26.94
N PHE A 42 17.01 50.84 -26.01
CA PHE A 42 17.61 50.58 -24.67
C PHE A 42 18.88 49.76 -24.78
N ILE A 43 19.99 50.29 -24.27
CA ILE A 43 21.32 49.66 -24.32
C ILE A 43 21.94 49.70 -22.91
N VAL A 44 22.42 48.57 -22.44
CA VAL A 44 23.24 48.47 -21.22
C VAL A 44 24.69 48.65 -21.60
N THR A 45 25.25 49.83 -21.35
CA THR A 45 26.63 50.19 -21.73
C THR A 45 27.68 49.88 -20.66
N SER A 46 27.26 49.65 -19.43
CA SER A 46 28.17 49.32 -18.31
C SER A 46 27.49 48.40 -17.31
N ALA A 47 28.26 47.65 -16.54
CA ALA A 47 27.76 46.78 -15.45
C ALA A 47 27.16 47.60 -14.27
N GLU A 48 27.49 48.90 -14.17
CA GLU A 48 27.00 49.80 -13.15
C GLU A 48 26.21 50.95 -13.79
N GLY A 49 25.08 51.33 -13.20
CA GLY A 49 24.27 52.45 -13.63
C GLY A 49 22.77 52.11 -13.77
N ALA A 50 21.95 53.16 -14.02
CA ALA A 50 20.50 53.06 -14.10
C ALA A 50 20.02 52.06 -15.16
N ALA A 51 20.71 51.95 -16.30
CA ALA A 51 20.35 51.00 -17.35
C ALA A 51 20.59 49.51 -16.94
N SER A 52 21.71 49.22 -16.28
CA SER A 52 22.00 47.88 -15.76
C SER A 52 21.01 47.48 -14.65
N THR A 53 20.75 48.41 -13.72
CA THR A 53 19.77 48.25 -12.65
C THR A 53 18.38 48.03 -13.23
N SER A 54 17.99 48.82 -14.23
CA SER A 54 16.69 48.66 -14.93
C SER A 54 16.52 47.31 -15.61
N ALA A 55 17.58 46.81 -16.28
CA ALA A 55 17.53 45.48 -16.91
C ALA A 55 17.35 44.36 -15.89
N LEU A 56 18.04 44.41 -14.74
CA LEU A 56 17.94 43.45 -13.67
C LEU A 56 16.53 43.45 -13.03
N TYR A 57 16.03 44.63 -12.67
CA TYR A 57 14.68 44.79 -12.14
C TYR A 57 13.62 44.38 -13.16
N GLY A 58 13.79 44.74 -14.43
CA GLY A 58 12.91 44.35 -15.53
C GLY A 58 12.81 42.83 -15.68
N LEU A 59 13.95 42.15 -15.66
CA LEU A 59 13.98 40.66 -15.73
C LEU A 59 13.32 40.03 -14.51
N SER A 60 13.61 40.51 -13.32
CA SER A 60 13.01 40.04 -12.06
C SER A 60 11.49 40.27 -12.06
N MET A 61 11.04 41.48 -12.49
CA MET A 61 9.63 41.84 -12.58
C MET A 61 8.90 40.96 -13.63
N LEU A 62 9.51 40.74 -14.79
CA LEU A 62 9.00 39.85 -15.84
C LEU A 62 8.76 38.44 -15.27
N HIS A 63 9.75 37.89 -14.59
CA HIS A 63 9.67 36.57 -14.01
C HIS A 63 8.59 36.48 -12.92
N THR A 64 8.51 37.47 -12.04
CA THR A 64 7.50 37.49 -10.95
C THR A 64 6.10 37.65 -11.50
N LEU A 65 5.85 38.59 -12.43
CA LEU A 65 4.57 38.81 -13.04
C LEU A 65 4.14 37.58 -13.87
N PHE A 66 5.07 37.00 -14.65
CA PHE A 66 4.80 35.78 -15.41
C PHE A 66 4.31 34.64 -14.51
N ASN A 67 5.02 34.33 -13.44
CA ASN A 67 4.62 33.26 -12.53
C ASN A 67 3.31 33.56 -11.80
N THR A 68 3.09 34.81 -11.39
CA THR A 68 1.86 35.23 -10.71
C THR A 68 0.66 35.09 -11.65
N PHE A 69 0.74 35.65 -12.87
CA PHE A 69 -0.35 35.53 -13.86
C PHE A 69 -0.57 34.07 -14.27
N ASN A 70 0.50 33.31 -14.49
CA ASN A 70 0.41 31.91 -14.84
C ASN A 70 -0.34 31.11 -13.76
N THR A 71 0.00 31.33 -12.50
CA THR A 71 -0.67 30.68 -11.36
C THR A 71 -2.15 31.11 -11.27
N LEU A 72 -2.44 32.41 -11.34
CA LEU A 72 -3.80 32.93 -11.25
C LEU A 72 -4.71 32.43 -12.39
N ILE A 73 -4.18 32.32 -13.60
CA ILE A 73 -4.93 31.80 -14.75
C ILE A 73 -5.15 30.30 -14.59
N LEU A 74 -4.09 29.54 -14.28
CA LEU A 74 -4.15 28.07 -14.34
C LEU A 74 -4.81 27.44 -13.11
N ILE A 75 -4.98 28.15 -12.00
CA ILE A 75 -5.72 27.65 -10.82
C ILE A 75 -7.17 27.27 -11.17
N TRP A 76 -7.79 28.00 -12.08
CA TRP A 76 -9.15 27.73 -12.56
C TRP A 76 -9.22 26.54 -13.52
N PHE A 77 -8.09 26.12 -14.10
CA PHE A 77 -7.98 25.03 -15.06
C PHE A 77 -7.41 23.75 -14.47
N THR A 78 -7.19 23.67 -13.16
CA THR A 78 -6.61 22.49 -12.50
C THR A 78 -7.39 21.21 -12.81
N GLY A 79 -8.72 21.27 -12.79
CA GLY A 79 -9.59 20.13 -13.16
C GLY A 79 -9.43 19.69 -14.63
N LEU A 80 -9.24 20.64 -15.56
CA LEU A 80 -8.98 20.36 -16.96
C LEU A 80 -7.59 19.75 -17.16
N ILE A 81 -6.58 20.33 -16.50
CA ILE A 81 -5.21 19.80 -16.53
C ILE A 81 -5.17 18.38 -15.98
N ALA A 82 -5.86 18.11 -14.87
CA ALA A 82 -5.98 16.77 -14.32
C ALA A 82 -6.61 15.79 -15.33
N LYS A 83 -7.69 16.16 -16.01
CA LYS A 83 -8.32 15.33 -17.06
C LYS A 83 -7.40 15.09 -18.25
N ILE A 84 -6.61 16.07 -18.67
CA ILE A 84 -5.64 15.93 -19.76
C ILE A 84 -4.50 15.00 -19.33
N VAL A 85 -3.97 15.18 -18.12
CA VAL A 85 -2.89 14.34 -17.58
C VAL A 85 -3.35 12.89 -17.45
N THR A 86 -4.53 12.63 -16.89
CA THR A 86 -5.07 11.26 -16.77
C THR A 86 -5.37 10.62 -18.13
N LYS A 87 -5.70 11.42 -19.16
CA LYS A 87 -5.90 10.90 -20.52
C LYS A 87 -4.59 10.63 -21.27
N LEU A 88 -3.54 11.43 -21.02
CA LEU A 88 -2.21 11.29 -21.64
C LEU A 88 -1.36 10.24 -20.95
N VAL A 89 -1.44 10.12 -19.64
CA VAL A 89 -0.86 9.05 -18.85
C VAL A 89 -1.88 7.90 -18.86
N ARG A 90 -2.00 7.22 -19.99
CA ARG A 90 -2.59 5.89 -19.99
C ARG A 90 -1.66 4.99 -19.16
N GLU A 91 -2.04 4.70 -17.92
CA GLU A 91 -1.57 3.48 -17.30
C GLU A 91 -1.81 2.37 -18.33
N LYS A 92 -0.75 1.64 -18.69
CA LYS A 92 -0.92 0.35 -19.36
C LYS A 92 -1.63 -0.53 -18.34
N GLU A 93 -2.96 -0.47 -18.31
CA GLU A 93 -3.77 -1.48 -17.67
C GLU A 93 -3.37 -2.81 -18.33
N ASN A 94 -2.51 -3.55 -17.68
CA ASN A 94 -2.41 -4.96 -17.91
C ASN A 94 -3.80 -5.50 -17.59
N LYS A 95 -4.57 -5.84 -18.62
CA LYS A 95 -5.95 -6.36 -18.52
C LYS A 95 -6.09 -7.62 -17.65
N LYS A 96 -4.98 -8.11 -17.07
CA LYS A 96 -4.93 -9.24 -16.13
C LYS A 96 -4.96 -8.84 -14.65
N ASP A 97 -4.64 -7.59 -14.32
CA ASP A 97 -4.64 -7.11 -12.94
C ASP A 97 -5.62 -5.94 -12.83
N LYS A 98 -6.90 -6.22 -12.58
CA LYS A 98 -7.79 -5.18 -12.07
C LYS A 98 -7.19 -4.69 -10.76
N PRO A 99 -6.93 -3.37 -10.58
CA PRO A 99 -6.46 -2.88 -9.30
C PRO A 99 -7.46 -3.35 -8.24
N PHE A 100 -6.96 -3.92 -7.15
CA PHE A 100 -7.81 -4.30 -6.04
C PHE A 100 -8.56 -3.05 -5.58
N ARG A 101 -9.90 -3.13 -5.54
CA ARG A 101 -10.77 -2.06 -5.06
C ARG A 101 -11.52 -2.57 -3.85
N LEU A 102 -11.59 -1.73 -2.83
CA LEU A 102 -12.47 -1.96 -1.69
C LEU A 102 -13.91 -2.07 -2.19
N LYS A 103 -14.62 -3.09 -1.71
CA LYS A 103 -15.94 -3.43 -2.24
C LYS A 103 -17.07 -2.74 -1.51
N TYR A 104 -16.93 -2.60 -0.19
CA TYR A 104 -18.01 -2.15 0.69
C TYR A 104 -17.88 -0.71 1.15
N ILE A 105 -16.67 -0.15 1.22
CA ILE A 105 -16.42 1.22 1.70
C ILE A 105 -16.08 2.22 0.58
N GLU A 106 -15.97 1.78 -0.69
CA GLU A 106 -15.66 2.65 -1.83
C GLU A 106 -16.69 3.80 -2.02
N ALA A 107 -17.95 3.54 -1.70
CA ALA A 107 -19.04 4.54 -1.83
C ALA A 107 -19.03 5.62 -0.71
N GLY A 108 -18.09 5.54 0.24
CA GLY A 108 -18.01 6.44 1.39
C GLY A 108 -18.88 6.01 2.57
N ARG A 109 -18.99 6.89 3.57
CA ARG A 109 -19.71 6.62 4.82
C ARG A 109 -21.23 6.61 4.61
N LEU A 110 -21.92 5.71 5.31
CA LEU A 110 -23.38 5.66 5.37
C LEU A 110 -23.94 6.71 6.35
N ALA A 111 -25.27 6.77 6.41
CA ALA A 111 -25.99 7.79 7.20
C ALA A 111 -25.73 7.73 8.71
N THR A 112 -25.27 6.59 9.25
CA THR A 112 -24.95 6.46 10.67
C THR A 112 -23.59 5.78 10.87
N PRO A 113 -22.88 6.10 11.99
CA PRO A 113 -21.63 5.45 12.35
C PRO A 113 -21.75 3.93 12.50
N GLU A 114 -22.87 3.43 13.00
CA GLU A 114 -23.12 2.00 13.16
C GLU A 114 -23.14 1.28 11.80
N LEU A 115 -23.87 1.82 10.83
CA LEU A 115 -23.93 1.26 9.47
C LEU A 115 -22.58 1.34 8.76
N SER A 116 -21.85 2.45 8.93
CA SER A 116 -20.49 2.59 8.40
C SER A 116 -19.53 1.57 9.03
N THR A 117 -19.67 1.30 10.32
CA THR A 117 -18.90 0.27 11.03
C THR A 117 -19.19 -1.14 10.49
N GLU A 118 -20.46 -1.43 10.16
CA GLU A 118 -20.82 -2.72 9.52
C GLU A 118 -20.25 -2.84 8.09
N GLN A 119 -20.21 -1.75 7.33
CA GLN A 119 -19.54 -1.74 6.02
C GLN A 119 -18.04 -2.11 6.15
N ALA A 120 -17.33 -1.45 7.09
CA ALA A 120 -15.93 -1.73 7.35
C ALA A 120 -15.71 -3.20 7.77
N PHE A 121 -16.60 -3.76 8.59
CA PHE A 121 -16.49 -5.15 8.99
C PHE A 121 -16.68 -6.12 7.82
N LYS A 122 -17.63 -5.85 6.91
CA LYS A 122 -17.80 -6.63 5.67
C LYS A 122 -16.56 -6.56 4.78
N GLU A 123 -15.91 -5.40 4.71
CA GLU A 123 -14.66 -5.24 3.98
C GLU A 123 -13.54 -6.09 4.61
N ILE A 124 -13.43 -6.12 5.95
CA ILE A 124 -12.46 -6.96 6.67
C ILE A 124 -12.68 -8.45 6.34
N ILE A 125 -13.92 -8.93 6.33
CA ILE A 125 -14.21 -10.32 5.93
C ILE A 125 -13.77 -10.58 4.48
N HIS A 126 -14.05 -9.63 3.58
CA HIS A 126 -13.65 -9.74 2.17
C HIS A 126 -12.13 -9.84 2.02
N ILE A 127 -11.40 -9.02 2.75
CA ILE A 127 -9.93 -9.01 2.74
C ILE A 127 -9.35 -10.28 3.34
N ALA A 128 -9.94 -10.82 4.40
CA ALA A 128 -9.51 -12.11 4.97
C ALA A 128 -9.57 -13.25 3.91
N HIS A 129 -10.58 -13.26 3.05
CA HIS A 129 -10.63 -14.19 1.92
C HIS A 129 -9.52 -13.96 0.89
N ILE A 130 -9.18 -12.70 0.63
CA ILE A 130 -8.11 -12.35 -0.31
C ILE A 130 -6.74 -12.71 0.29
N SER A 131 -6.50 -12.39 1.56
CA SER A 131 -5.26 -12.76 2.26
C SER A 131 -4.99 -14.27 2.18
N ARG A 132 -6.02 -15.10 2.34
CA ARG A 132 -5.90 -16.55 2.15
C ARG A 132 -5.42 -16.95 0.76
N ASN A 133 -5.75 -16.19 -0.31
CA ASN A 133 -5.25 -16.46 -1.65
C ASN A 133 -3.74 -16.23 -1.75
N GLY A 134 -3.17 -15.30 -0.96
CA GLY A 134 -1.74 -15.08 -0.83
C GLY A 134 -0.98 -16.32 -0.37
N LEU A 135 -1.54 -17.08 0.59
CA LEU A 135 -0.99 -18.38 1.01
C LEU A 135 -0.89 -19.37 -0.17
N GLY A 136 -1.84 -19.34 -1.09
CA GLY A 136 -1.81 -20.15 -2.31
C GLY A 136 -0.62 -19.84 -3.21
N TYR A 137 -0.25 -18.55 -3.34
CA TYR A 137 0.94 -18.16 -4.09
C TYR A 137 2.24 -18.54 -3.37
N ALA A 138 2.28 -18.45 -2.03
CA ALA A 138 3.43 -18.93 -1.25
C ALA A 138 3.62 -20.45 -1.42
N ARG A 139 2.54 -21.24 -1.39
CA ARG A 139 2.55 -22.68 -1.70
C ARG A 139 3.10 -22.93 -3.11
N ALA A 140 2.61 -22.21 -4.11
CA ALA A 140 3.05 -22.36 -5.48
C ALA A 140 4.55 -22.04 -5.61
N ALA A 141 5.04 -21.00 -4.96
CA ALA A 141 6.45 -20.60 -4.98
C ALA A 141 7.38 -21.63 -4.32
N ILE A 142 6.94 -22.26 -3.22
CA ILE A 142 7.69 -23.35 -2.54
C ILE A 142 7.85 -24.57 -3.47
N ASN A 143 6.83 -24.88 -4.25
CA ASN A 143 6.79 -26.03 -5.14
C ASN A 143 7.37 -25.75 -6.54
N GLU A 144 7.73 -24.51 -6.87
CA GLU A 144 8.19 -24.14 -8.21
C GLU A 144 9.70 -24.33 -8.33
N SER A 145 10.11 -25.07 -9.38
CA SER A 145 11.51 -25.31 -9.69
C SER A 145 12.02 -24.48 -10.88
N ASN A 146 11.14 -23.93 -11.69
CA ASN A 146 11.51 -23.09 -12.83
C ASN A 146 11.79 -21.66 -12.34
N PRO A 147 13.01 -21.10 -12.58
CA PRO A 147 13.37 -19.76 -12.09
C PRO A 147 12.47 -18.62 -12.60
N GLU A 148 12.05 -18.66 -13.87
CA GLU A 148 11.21 -17.61 -14.45
C GLU A 148 9.81 -17.61 -13.82
N LYS A 149 9.21 -18.80 -13.63
CA LYS A 149 7.92 -18.95 -12.99
C LYS A 149 7.98 -18.59 -11.49
N PHE A 150 9.10 -18.92 -10.85
CA PHE A 150 9.33 -18.51 -9.45
C PHE A 150 9.33 -16.99 -9.33
N GLU A 151 10.04 -16.25 -10.21
CA GLU A 151 10.05 -14.79 -10.18
C GLU A 151 8.66 -14.19 -10.46
N GLU A 152 7.85 -14.82 -11.32
CA GLU A 152 6.44 -14.41 -11.50
C GLU A 152 5.63 -14.56 -10.21
N LEU A 153 5.78 -15.70 -9.50
CA LEU A 153 5.09 -15.95 -8.24
C LEU A 153 5.57 -15.02 -7.13
N ARG A 154 6.88 -14.77 -7.07
CA ARG A 154 7.48 -13.80 -6.14
C ARG A 154 6.90 -12.40 -6.38
N GLY A 155 6.82 -11.97 -7.65
CA GLY A 155 6.20 -10.69 -8.01
C GLY A 155 4.73 -10.59 -7.58
N LYS A 156 3.98 -11.72 -7.60
CA LYS A 156 2.61 -11.75 -7.07
C LYS A 156 2.58 -11.58 -5.55
N LEU A 157 3.50 -12.21 -4.81
CA LEU A 157 3.56 -12.10 -3.35
C LEU A 157 3.93 -10.68 -2.90
N VAL A 158 4.92 -10.04 -3.54
CA VAL A 158 5.25 -8.62 -3.30
C VAL A 158 4.04 -7.72 -3.57
N LYS A 159 3.33 -7.95 -4.68
CA LYS A 159 2.13 -7.18 -4.99
C LYS A 159 0.99 -7.41 -3.98
N TYR A 160 0.91 -8.59 -3.40
CA TYR A 160 -0.07 -8.89 -2.35
C TYR A 160 0.20 -8.12 -1.06
N GLU A 161 1.46 -8.00 -0.68
CA GLU A 161 1.90 -7.17 0.45
C GLU A 161 1.56 -5.69 0.20
N GLU A 162 1.97 -5.11 -0.95
CA GLU A 162 1.63 -3.73 -1.32
C GLU A 162 0.11 -3.44 -1.31
N ILE A 163 -0.70 -4.44 -1.68
CA ILE A 163 -2.16 -4.37 -1.63
C ILE A 163 -2.64 -4.41 -0.18
N SER A 164 -2.05 -5.27 0.66
CA SER A 164 -2.41 -5.45 2.07
C SER A 164 -2.18 -4.16 2.86
N ASP A 165 -1.01 -3.53 2.70
CA ASP A 165 -0.64 -2.24 3.28
C ASP A 165 -1.63 -1.14 2.89
N ARG A 166 -1.91 -1.05 1.58
CA ARG A 166 -2.85 -0.03 1.10
C ARG A 166 -4.24 -0.23 1.68
N ILE A 167 -4.70 -1.46 1.80
CA ILE A 167 -6.00 -1.80 2.36
C ILE A 167 -6.07 -1.44 3.85
N GLU A 168 -5.04 -1.77 4.62
CA GLU A 168 -4.94 -1.37 6.02
C GLU A 168 -5.10 0.14 6.14
N TYR A 169 -4.33 0.92 5.38
CA TYR A 169 -4.38 2.38 5.39
C TYR A 169 -5.78 2.92 5.00
N GLU A 170 -6.41 2.38 3.96
CA GLU A 170 -7.71 2.84 3.48
C GLU A 170 -8.84 2.53 4.50
N ILE A 171 -8.83 1.33 5.10
CA ILE A 171 -9.81 0.98 6.16
C ILE A 171 -9.54 1.80 7.43
N ALA A 172 -8.28 1.96 7.85
CA ALA A 172 -7.94 2.78 9.01
C ALA A 172 -8.40 4.22 8.82
N THR A 173 -8.20 4.80 7.63
CA THR A 173 -8.67 6.14 7.27
C THR A 173 -10.19 6.24 7.33
N PHE A 174 -10.91 5.25 6.80
CA PHE A 174 -12.36 5.19 6.86
C PHE A 174 -12.88 5.10 8.30
N LEU A 175 -12.31 4.20 9.12
CA LEU A 175 -12.68 4.04 10.53
C LEU A 175 -12.37 5.28 11.35
N ASN A 176 -11.27 5.99 11.07
CA ASN A 176 -10.93 7.24 11.72
C ASN A 176 -11.98 8.32 11.41
N ALA A 177 -12.42 8.41 10.16
CA ALA A 177 -13.48 9.33 9.78
C ALA A 177 -14.84 8.99 10.44
N VAL A 178 -15.17 7.71 10.64
CA VAL A 178 -16.35 7.27 11.40
C VAL A 178 -16.19 7.63 12.88
N SER A 179 -15.01 7.45 13.47
CA SER A 179 -14.72 7.75 14.88
C SER A 179 -14.75 9.23 15.22
N SER A 180 -14.66 10.13 14.23
CA SER A 180 -14.73 11.58 14.43
C SER A 180 -16.16 12.08 14.67
N GLU A 181 -17.16 11.23 14.49
CA GLU A 181 -18.57 11.50 14.79
C GLU A 181 -18.91 11.11 16.24
N GLU A 182 -20.10 11.48 16.73
CA GLU A 182 -20.58 11.02 18.03
C GLU A 182 -20.97 9.54 17.92
N ILE A 183 -20.19 8.67 18.58
CA ILE A 183 -20.34 7.22 18.53
C ILE A 183 -20.64 6.64 19.90
N SER A 184 -21.41 5.54 19.93
CA SER A 184 -21.67 4.78 21.17
C SER A 184 -20.38 4.08 21.66
N ALA A 185 -20.32 3.80 22.96
CA ALA A 185 -19.22 3.02 23.56
C ALA A 185 -19.07 1.63 22.87
N ARG A 186 -20.20 1.03 22.47
CA ARG A 186 -20.26 -0.24 21.74
C ARG A 186 -19.59 -0.11 20.35
N THR A 187 -19.92 0.93 19.60
CA THR A 187 -19.33 1.21 18.28
C THR A 187 -17.84 1.50 18.40
N SER A 188 -17.43 2.28 19.41
CA SER A 188 -16.03 2.56 19.70
C SER A 188 -15.21 1.29 19.97
N MET A 189 -15.75 0.34 20.75
CA MET A 189 -15.09 -0.95 20.99
C MET A 189 -14.97 -1.79 19.72
N LYS A 190 -15.99 -1.82 18.86
CA LYS A 190 -15.95 -2.50 17.55
C LYS A 190 -14.87 -1.91 16.66
N ILE A 191 -14.82 -0.58 16.53
CA ILE A 191 -13.81 0.11 15.73
C ILE A 191 -12.39 -0.21 16.23
N LYS A 192 -12.17 -0.19 17.54
CA LYS A 192 -10.88 -0.54 18.15
C LYS A 192 -10.45 -1.98 17.84
N SER A 193 -11.39 -2.92 17.84
CA SER A 193 -11.09 -4.30 17.45
C SER A 193 -10.76 -4.42 15.95
N MET A 194 -11.45 -3.66 15.10
CA MET A 194 -11.17 -3.65 13.65
C MET A 194 -9.77 -3.14 13.33
N TYR A 195 -9.28 -2.08 13.99
CA TYR A 195 -7.89 -1.63 13.84
C TYR A 195 -6.89 -2.74 14.16
N LYS A 196 -7.13 -3.52 15.22
CA LYS A 196 -6.25 -4.63 15.53
C LYS A 196 -6.32 -5.74 14.47
N ILE A 197 -7.53 -6.06 14.00
CA ILE A 197 -7.73 -7.12 12.99
C ILE A 197 -7.08 -6.76 11.66
N ILE A 198 -7.19 -5.51 11.21
CA ILE A 198 -6.58 -5.11 9.93
C ILE A 198 -5.05 -5.15 9.99
N GLY A 199 -4.43 -4.78 11.13
CA GLY A 199 -2.99 -4.93 11.32
C GLY A 199 -2.52 -6.40 11.33
N GLU A 200 -3.30 -7.33 11.93
CA GLU A 200 -2.98 -8.76 11.86
C GLU A 200 -3.15 -9.31 10.41
N LEU A 201 -4.11 -8.79 9.63
CA LEU A 201 -4.30 -9.17 8.22
C LEU A 201 -3.18 -8.63 7.31
N GLU A 202 -2.67 -7.43 7.58
CA GLU A 202 -1.48 -6.87 6.93
C GLU A 202 -0.26 -7.74 7.22
N SER A 203 0.00 -8.09 8.49
CA SER A 203 1.12 -8.93 8.91
C SER A 203 1.10 -10.34 8.29
N LEU A 204 -0.07 -10.84 7.90
CA LEU A 204 -0.19 -12.06 7.08
C LEU A 204 0.33 -11.85 5.64
N GLY A 205 0.14 -10.66 5.06
CA GLY A 205 0.70 -10.27 3.77
C GLY A 205 2.24 -10.23 3.82
N ASP A 206 2.79 -9.57 4.83
CA ASP A 206 4.22 -9.47 5.12
C ASP A 206 4.88 -10.86 5.27
N SER A 207 4.21 -11.78 5.96
CA SER A 207 4.70 -13.15 6.12
C SER A 207 4.79 -13.87 4.78
N GLY A 208 3.84 -13.66 3.88
CA GLY A 208 3.86 -14.21 2.52
C GLY A 208 5.04 -13.68 1.68
N GLU A 209 5.28 -12.37 1.74
CA GLU A 209 6.42 -11.73 1.07
C GLU A 209 7.76 -12.21 1.70
N SER A 210 7.83 -12.36 3.03
CA SER A 210 9.00 -12.86 3.74
C SER A 210 9.37 -14.29 3.32
N ILE A 211 8.39 -15.18 3.13
CA ILE A 211 8.62 -16.53 2.57
C ILE A 211 9.24 -16.40 1.17
N SER A 212 8.75 -15.50 0.32
CA SER A 212 9.28 -15.30 -1.03
C SER A 212 10.75 -14.82 -1.00
N ARG A 213 11.11 -13.96 -0.06
CA ARG A 213 12.49 -13.49 0.16
C ARG A 213 13.43 -14.62 0.62
N ILE A 214 12.97 -15.50 1.51
CA ILE A 214 13.72 -16.67 1.96
C ILE A 214 14.00 -17.61 0.78
N LEU A 215 12.97 -17.91 -0.03
CA LEU A 215 13.10 -18.75 -1.21
C LEU A 215 14.03 -18.12 -2.27
N SER A 216 13.96 -16.81 -2.48
CA SER A 216 14.87 -16.09 -3.37
C SER A 216 16.33 -16.21 -2.93
N ARG A 217 16.61 -16.02 -1.61
CA ARG A 217 17.96 -16.21 -1.06
C ARG A 217 18.46 -17.65 -1.21
N ARG A 218 17.59 -18.65 -0.98
CA ARG A 218 17.89 -20.06 -1.23
C ARG A 218 18.32 -20.29 -2.68
N ASN A 219 17.58 -19.72 -3.64
CA ASN A 219 17.86 -19.87 -5.08
C ASN A 219 19.18 -19.19 -5.48
N VAL A 220 19.46 -17.98 -4.97
CA VAL A 220 20.73 -17.28 -5.20
C VAL A 220 21.94 -18.12 -4.74
N HIS A 221 21.80 -18.86 -3.65
CA HIS A 221 22.85 -19.76 -3.14
C HIS A 221 22.83 -21.14 -3.79
N ASN A 222 22.07 -21.33 -4.87
CA ASN A 222 21.94 -22.61 -5.60
C ASN A 222 21.57 -23.79 -4.67
N LYS A 223 20.70 -23.53 -3.67
CA LYS A 223 20.16 -24.55 -2.78
C LYS A 223 18.76 -24.96 -3.22
N THR A 224 18.46 -26.24 -3.06
CA THR A 224 17.14 -26.80 -3.37
C THR A 224 16.62 -27.61 -2.18
N PHE A 225 15.32 -27.67 -2.01
CA PHE A 225 14.68 -28.58 -1.09
C PHE A 225 14.45 -29.93 -1.77
N ASP A 226 14.65 -31.01 -1.05
CA ASP A 226 14.27 -32.34 -1.50
C ASP A 226 12.74 -32.55 -1.41
N GLY A 227 12.25 -33.62 -1.98
CA GLY A 227 10.82 -33.91 -2.02
C GLY A 227 10.19 -34.14 -0.65
N GLU A 228 10.97 -34.62 0.33
CA GLU A 228 10.52 -34.80 1.72
C GLU A 228 10.34 -33.44 2.40
N THR A 229 11.31 -32.55 2.28
CA THR A 229 11.25 -31.17 2.80
C THR A 229 10.06 -30.41 2.21
N ILE A 230 9.83 -30.51 0.89
CA ILE A 230 8.68 -29.90 0.23
C ILE A 230 7.36 -30.47 0.75
N LYS A 231 7.28 -31.79 0.99
CA LYS A 231 6.10 -32.44 1.57
C LYS A 231 5.81 -31.92 2.99
N LYS A 232 6.82 -31.77 3.82
CA LYS A 232 6.72 -31.21 5.18
C LYS A 232 6.22 -29.75 5.17
N LEU A 233 6.78 -28.91 4.29
CA LEU A 233 6.31 -27.54 4.10
C LEU A 233 4.85 -27.48 3.64
N ASN A 234 4.45 -28.33 2.70
CA ASN A 234 3.06 -28.39 2.26
C ASN A 234 2.11 -28.84 3.38
N ALA A 235 2.52 -29.77 4.24
CA ALA A 235 1.72 -30.18 5.41
C ALA A 235 1.52 -29.00 6.39
N MET A 236 2.56 -28.18 6.62
CA MET A 236 2.46 -26.98 7.44
C MET A 236 1.49 -25.95 6.81
N ILE A 237 1.59 -25.73 5.49
CA ILE A 237 0.69 -24.84 4.75
C ILE A 237 -0.76 -25.32 4.83
N ASP A 238 -1.02 -26.63 4.82
CA ASP A 238 -2.37 -27.19 4.95
C ASP A 238 -2.99 -26.85 6.31
N LEU A 239 -2.19 -26.85 7.39
CA LEU A 239 -2.65 -26.44 8.72
C LEU A 239 -2.91 -24.93 8.78
N VAL A 240 -2.06 -24.11 8.19
CA VAL A 240 -2.27 -22.65 8.10
C VAL A 240 -3.53 -22.33 7.26
N ASP A 241 -3.74 -23.02 6.13
CA ASP A 241 -4.96 -22.84 5.32
C ASP A 241 -6.23 -23.22 6.11
N ASN A 242 -6.15 -24.29 6.93
CA ASN A 242 -7.24 -24.64 7.84
C ASN A 242 -7.48 -23.54 8.89
N ALA A 243 -6.41 -22.97 9.48
CA ALA A 243 -6.54 -21.88 10.43
C ALA A 243 -7.17 -20.62 9.78
N TYR A 244 -6.83 -20.30 8.53
CA TYR A 244 -7.54 -19.27 7.76
C TYR A 244 -9.03 -19.53 7.63
N ARG A 245 -9.45 -20.76 7.31
CA ARG A 245 -10.87 -21.11 7.22
C ARG A 245 -11.59 -20.91 8.55
N VAL A 246 -10.96 -21.35 9.63
CA VAL A 246 -11.49 -21.17 10.99
C VAL A 246 -11.64 -19.70 11.33
N MET A 247 -10.61 -18.90 11.11
CA MET A 247 -10.62 -17.46 11.37
C MET A 247 -11.71 -16.74 10.56
N ILE A 248 -11.85 -17.05 9.26
CA ILE A 248 -12.91 -16.47 8.40
C ILE A 248 -14.30 -16.86 8.87
N ALA A 249 -14.49 -18.11 9.31
CA ALA A 249 -15.74 -18.55 9.90
C ALA A 249 -16.06 -17.79 11.20
N ASN A 250 -15.07 -17.60 12.08
CA ASN A 250 -15.21 -16.82 13.31
C ASN A 250 -15.51 -15.33 13.03
N LEU A 251 -14.89 -14.72 11.99
CA LEU A 251 -15.24 -13.37 11.52
C LEU A 251 -16.73 -13.29 11.12
N THR A 252 -17.21 -14.27 10.36
CA THR A 252 -18.60 -14.31 9.88
C THR A 252 -19.57 -14.49 11.05
N LEU A 253 -19.26 -15.39 11.99
CA LEU A 253 -20.07 -15.60 13.19
C LEU A 253 -20.09 -14.34 14.08
N ALA A 254 -18.96 -13.63 14.22
CA ALA A 254 -18.90 -12.38 14.98
C ALA A 254 -19.72 -11.27 14.32
N PHE A 255 -19.69 -11.20 12.97
CA PHE A 255 -20.53 -10.26 12.23
C PHE A 255 -22.02 -10.51 12.46
N ASP A 256 -22.45 -11.78 12.45
CA ASP A 256 -23.83 -12.19 12.70
C ASP A 256 -24.23 -12.12 14.19
N GLY A 257 -23.29 -11.79 15.09
CA GLY A 257 -23.53 -11.78 16.55
C GLY A 257 -23.69 -13.19 17.16
N LYS A 258 -23.16 -14.23 16.50
CA LYS A 258 -23.30 -15.64 16.88
C LYS A 258 -21.99 -16.29 17.36
N LEU A 259 -20.92 -15.53 17.54
CA LEU A 259 -19.65 -16.05 18.02
C LEU A 259 -19.71 -16.28 19.54
N GLU A 260 -19.88 -17.51 19.96
CA GLU A 260 -19.98 -17.90 21.38
C GLU A 260 -18.64 -18.37 21.94
N GLU A 261 -17.82 -19.06 21.14
CA GLU A 261 -16.53 -19.59 21.54
C GLU A 261 -15.52 -19.61 20.37
N ILE A 262 -14.25 -19.81 20.67
CA ILE A 262 -13.16 -19.91 19.70
C ILE A 262 -12.25 -21.13 19.97
N SER A 263 -12.79 -22.19 20.57
CA SER A 263 -12.06 -23.46 20.80
C SER A 263 -11.51 -24.06 19.50
N ASN A 264 -12.22 -23.86 18.37
CA ASN A 264 -11.78 -24.23 17.04
C ASN A 264 -10.47 -23.51 16.61
N ALA A 265 -10.31 -22.24 16.96
CA ALA A 265 -9.11 -21.47 16.63
C ALA A 265 -7.91 -21.91 17.47
N TYR A 266 -8.10 -22.14 18.78
CA TYR A 266 -7.06 -22.72 19.64
C TYR A 266 -6.61 -24.09 19.14
N ALA A 267 -7.54 -24.96 18.78
CA ALA A 267 -7.21 -26.28 18.24
C ALA A 267 -6.50 -26.23 16.88
N ALA A 268 -6.71 -25.19 16.07
CA ALA A 268 -5.99 -24.99 14.82
C ALA A 268 -4.55 -24.51 15.07
N GLU A 269 -4.37 -23.56 15.99
CA GLU A 269 -3.06 -23.02 16.39
C GLU A 269 -2.22 -24.10 17.08
N ASP A 270 -2.78 -24.88 18.02
CA ASP A 270 -2.09 -25.99 18.69
C ASP A 270 -1.52 -27.00 17.67
N ARG A 271 -2.27 -27.32 16.61
CA ARG A 271 -1.79 -28.21 15.54
C ARG A 271 -0.60 -27.63 14.78
N ILE A 272 -0.62 -26.33 14.50
CA ILE A 272 0.49 -25.63 13.83
C ILE A 272 1.73 -25.69 14.72
N ASN A 273 1.60 -25.34 16.00
CA ASN A 273 2.69 -25.32 16.98
C ASN A 273 3.30 -26.72 17.19
N ASN A 274 2.45 -27.75 17.31
CA ASN A 274 2.92 -29.13 17.46
C ASN A 274 3.68 -29.59 16.22
N LEU A 275 3.18 -29.32 15.02
CA LEU A 275 3.90 -29.68 13.79
C LEU A 275 5.21 -28.90 13.68
N ARG A 276 5.23 -27.60 13.95
CA ARG A 276 6.44 -26.78 13.95
C ARG A 276 7.51 -27.36 14.88
N ASN A 277 7.14 -27.74 16.11
CA ASN A 277 8.07 -28.34 17.07
C ASN A 277 8.65 -29.64 16.52
N ASN A 278 7.81 -30.56 16.04
CA ASN A 278 8.26 -31.82 15.47
C ASN A 278 9.20 -31.64 14.27
N LEU A 279 8.84 -30.73 13.33
CA LEU A 279 9.65 -30.45 12.15
C LEU A 279 11.01 -29.86 12.52
N ARG A 280 11.06 -29.02 13.56
CA ARG A 280 12.29 -28.43 14.08
C ARG A 280 13.20 -29.48 14.71
N ASP A 281 12.65 -30.35 15.55
CA ASP A 281 13.42 -31.41 16.25
C ASP A 281 13.97 -32.41 15.24
N GLU A 282 13.20 -32.86 14.27
CA GLU A 282 13.64 -33.73 13.17
C GLU A 282 14.75 -33.09 12.32
N GLU A 283 14.65 -31.78 12.05
CA GLU A 283 15.65 -31.07 11.24
C GLU A 283 16.98 -30.91 12.02
N ILE A 284 16.92 -30.61 13.32
CA ILE A 284 18.11 -30.55 14.18
C ILE A 284 18.82 -31.91 14.19
N GLU A 285 18.09 -33.01 14.41
CA GLU A 285 18.65 -34.36 14.36
C GLU A 285 19.29 -34.70 13.00
N SER A 286 18.66 -34.21 11.92
CA SER A 286 19.18 -34.41 10.56
C SER A 286 20.50 -33.64 10.31
N ILE A 287 20.63 -32.45 10.88
CA ILE A 287 21.89 -31.68 10.84
C ILE A 287 22.98 -32.35 11.67
N GLU A 288 22.69 -32.74 12.91
CA GLU A 288 23.64 -33.38 13.82
C GLU A 288 24.18 -34.71 13.27
N SER A 289 23.37 -35.45 12.52
CA SER A 289 23.76 -36.70 11.86
C SER A 289 24.38 -36.49 10.47
N ASP A 290 24.72 -35.25 10.08
CA ASP A 290 25.32 -34.87 8.78
C ASP A 290 24.54 -35.35 7.54
N ARG A 291 23.23 -35.56 7.73
CA ARG A 291 22.32 -35.99 6.66
C ARG A 291 21.85 -34.85 5.77
N LYS A 292 21.89 -33.60 6.28
CA LYS A 292 21.43 -32.40 5.57
C LYS A 292 22.44 -31.26 5.60
N ASN A 293 22.42 -30.45 4.55
CA ASN A 293 23.25 -29.26 4.47
C ASN A 293 22.68 -28.16 5.39
N TYR A 294 23.49 -27.69 6.32
CA TYR A 294 23.14 -26.68 7.33
C TYR A 294 22.45 -25.45 6.72
N GLN A 295 22.99 -24.92 5.62
CA GLN A 295 22.42 -23.72 4.99
C GLN A 295 21.01 -23.96 4.41
N THR A 296 20.76 -25.14 3.84
CA THR A 296 19.43 -25.53 3.34
C THR A 296 18.44 -25.67 4.49
N SER A 297 18.90 -26.27 5.61
CA SER A 297 18.10 -26.42 6.82
C SER A 297 17.72 -25.08 7.45
N VAL A 298 18.60 -24.07 7.41
CA VAL A 298 18.27 -22.70 7.88
C VAL A 298 17.11 -22.13 7.07
N TYR A 299 17.15 -22.20 5.72
CA TYR A 299 16.03 -21.70 4.90
C TYR A 299 14.73 -22.45 5.16
N TYR A 300 14.81 -23.76 5.37
CA TYR A 300 13.65 -24.58 5.71
C TYR A 300 13.04 -24.14 7.05
N MET A 301 13.85 -24.04 8.10
CA MET A 301 13.39 -23.63 9.43
C MET A 301 12.85 -22.20 9.44
N ASP A 302 13.44 -21.27 8.67
CA ASP A 302 12.94 -19.92 8.51
C ASP A 302 11.52 -19.92 7.91
N ILE A 303 11.25 -20.73 6.88
CA ILE A 303 9.92 -20.85 6.28
C ILE A 303 8.93 -21.47 7.27
N VAL A 304 9.32 -22.53 7.99
CA VAL A 304 8.47 -23.15 9.02
C VAL A 304 8.09 -22.14 10.10
N SER A 305 9.05 -21.29 10.53
CA SER A 305 8.81 -20.21 11.49
C SER A 305 7.85 -19.16 10.95
N GLN A 306 7.99 -18.74 9.68
CA GLN A 306 7.04 -17.78 9.07
C GLN A 306 5.62 -18.35 8.98
N LEU A 307 5.48 -19.64 8.67
CA LEU A 307 4.18 -20.31 8.63
C LEU A 307 3.52 -20.40 10.01
N GLU A 308 4.31 -20.64 11.05
CA GLU A 308 3.82 -20.62 12.45
C GLU A 308 3.40 -19.22 12.85
N THR A 309 4.19 -18.19 12.57
CA THR A 309 3.85 -16.79 12.82
C THR A 309 2.54 -16.38 12.15
N MET A 310 2.25 -16.91 10.93
CA MET A 310 0.94 -16.74 10.32
C MET A 310 -0.18 -17.38 11.18
N GLY A 311 0.07 -18.52 11.79
CA GLY A 311 -0.86 -19.17 12.72
C GLY A 311 -1.19 -18.26 13.92
N ASP A 312 -0.17 -17.59 14.48
CA ASP A 312 -0.32 -16.65 15.58
C ASP A 312 -1.18 -15.44 15.21
N PHE A 313 -0.99 -14.86 14.03
CA PHE A 313 -1.84 -13.77 13.55
C PHE A 313 -3.30 -14.21 13.38
N LEU A 314 -3.53 -15.40 12.86
CA LEU A 314 -4.88 -15.95 12.64
C LEU A 314 -5.63 -16.18 13.96
N ILE A 315 -4.97 -16.70 15.00
CA ILE A 315 -5.62 -16.84 16.32
C ILE A 315 -5.81 -15.50 17.00
N ASN A 316 -4.88 -14.54 16.87
CA ASN A 316 -5.01 -13.19 17.41
C ASN A 316 -6.27 -12.49 16.91
N ILE A 317 -6.62 -12.67 15.63
CA ILE A 317 -7.87 -12.16 15.06
C ILE A 317 -9.07 -12.79 15.77
N SER A 318 -9.13 -14.12 15.89
CA SER A 318 -10.22 -14.83 16.55
C SER A 318 -10.37 -14.43 18.02
N GLN A 319 -9.26 -14.30 18.76
CA GLN A 319 -9.24 -13.82 20.15
C GLN A 319 -9.74 -12.38 20.27
N THR A 320 -9.38 -11.51 19.32
CA THR A 320 -9.82 -10.11 19.30
C THR A 320 -11.34 -10.03 19.11
N LEU A 321 -11.89 -10.84 18.22
CA LEU A 321 -13.33 -10.95 17.98
C LEU A 321 -14.08 -11.44 19.24
N TYR A 322 -13.61 -12.52 19.85
CA TYR A 322 -14.22 -13.10 21.04
C TYR A 322 -14.22 -12.12 22.22
N LYS A 323 -13.07 -11.49 22.53
CA LYS A 323 -12.95 -10.48 23.58
C LYS A 323 -13.86 -9.28 23.35
N THR A 324 -14.08 -8.90 22.10
CA THR A 324 -14.96 -7.78 21.75
C THR A 324 -16.41 -8.19 21.93
N ASN A 325 -16.79 -9.37 21.45
CA ASN A 325 -18.17 -9.87 21.55
C ASN A 325 -18.61 -10.04 23.01
N THR A 326 -17.77 -10.64 23.86
CA THR A 326 -18.08 -10.85 25.30
C THR A 326 -18.15 -9.55 26.12
N ARG A 327 -17.54 -8.45 25.65
CA ARG A 327 -17.64 -7.12 26.33
C ARG A 327 -18.85 -6.31 25.87
N ILE A 328 -19.40 -6.66 24.72
CA ILE A 328 -20.54 -5.95 24.13
C ILE A 328 -21.87 -6.64 24.45
N SER A 329 -21.84 -7.94 24.77
CA SER A 329 -22.98 -8.72 25.29
C SER A 329 -23.27 -8.34 26.73
#